data_98586622f35fd3ce35999e5c88ccf9cd
#
_entry.id   98586622f35fd3ce35999e5c88ccf9cd
#
_cell.length_a   1.000
_cell.length_b   1.000
_cell.length_c   1.000
_cell.angle_alpha   90.00
_cell.angle_beta   90.00
_cell.angle_gamma   90.00
#
_symmetry.space_group_name_H-M   'P 1'
#
loop_
_entity.id
_entity.type
_entity.pdbx_description
1 polymer ?
#
loop_
_entity_poly.entity_id
_entity_poly.type
_entity_poly.pdbx_seq_one_letter_code
_entity_poly.pdbx_strand_id
1 'polypeptide(L)'
;MRRTLALLALSLVALFPASPSALARSGTATDAGARKAAATGKLDAALDSIRLENIKADIFFIASDELEGRDTPSPGQRIAARFLRARLERLGFAPGAANGYIYEYPLYLPRLDEAKTYTRTSLRNAVSEFALGVDYFIQSRPLAAFEGNAAVVYCGSGRDKDVPKDLAKAVGGKWALCFDDGKTFSDVLKNLTEAGALGVLMAPGPGYDDKPYSERFGDELRRLRAADVSWPRDDKREGVLPVLWLAPSAAERLAPELFGENGKRNPKPGTELAASFAHARVLSGDNGTVLCENVCGFWRGSDPALRDEVIVLSAHYDHVGWRGQKREIHNGADDNGSGTTTLLAVAEALATHGPLRRSVMLMWVSGEEKGLFGSKAWTEKPWLPGQGRAVCNLNIDMVGRNAPEKLMITPTAKRAEYNGLVKLAEDLAPLEGFPKLESCDTYWDRSDHANFARNLKIPVAFLFSDIHQDYHKPTDDPDKIDYDKVRRVARLVVRMLNGLQEDKLKL
;
A
#
# COMPACT_ATOMS: atom_id res chain seq x y z
N MET A 1 -31.71 -49.12 32.06
CA MET A 1 -33.04 -48.74 32.56
C MET A 1 -33.61 -47.65 31.66
N ARG A 2 -34.62 -48.01 30.87
CA ARG A 2 -35.36 -47.13 29.94
C ARG A 2 -36.39 -46.33 30.73
N ARG A 3 -36.56 -45.07 30.45
CA ARG A 3 -37.84 -44.34 30.67
C ARG A 3 -38.11 -43.43 29.48
N THR A 4 -39.13 -43.83 28.75
CA THR A 4 -39.85 -43.15 27.69
C THR A 4 -40.79 -42.09 28.29
N LEU A 5 -40.79 -40.88 27.74
CA LEU A 5 -41.90 -39.93 27.97
C LEU A 5 -42.52 -39.53 26.63
N ALA A 6 -43.84 -39.77 26.55
CA ALA A 6 -44.68 -39.46 25.42
C ALA A 6 -45.11 -38.00 25.47
N LEU A 7 -45.08 -37.30 24.32
CA LEU A 7 -45.71 -35.99 24.13
C LEU A 7 -47.10 -36.17 23.50
N LEU A 8 -48.09 -35.65 24.18
CA LEU A 8 -49.46 -35.45 23.65
C LEU A 8 -49.48 -34.16 22.80
N ALA A 9 -49.91 -34.28 21.55
CA ALA A 9 -50.22 -33.14 20.69
C ALA A 9 -51.72 -32.80 20.81
N LEU A 10 -52.02 -31.60 21.23
CA LEU A 10 -53.40 -31.04 21.18
C LEU A 10 -53.50 -30.15 19.94
N SER A 11 -54.36 -30.55 19.00
CA SER A 11 -54.71 -29.78 17.82
C SER A 11 -55.85 -28.81 18.16
N LEU A 12 -55.63 -27.52 18.07
CA LEU A 12 -56.65 -26.48 18.14
C LEU A 12 -57.00 -26.01 16.73
N VAL A 13 -58.20 -26.31 16.26
CA VAL A 13 -58.76 -25.77 15.02
C VAL A 13 -59.42 -24.44 15.32
N ALA A 14 -58.81 -23.32 14.78
CA ALA A 14 -59.47 -22.02 14.83
C ALA A 14 -60.13 -21.69 13.50
N LEU A 15 -61.46 -21.54 13.58
CA LEU A 15 -62.29 -21.00 12.49
C LEU A 15 -62.08 -19.51 12.36
N PHE A 16 -61.73 -19.06 11.14
CA PHE A 16 -61.67 -17.64 10.78
C PHE A 16 -62.94 -17.21 10.06
N PRO A 17 -63.50 -16.07 10.41
CA PRO A 17 -64.60 -15.51 9.61
C PRO A 17 -64.08 -14.71 8.43
N ALA A 18 -64.83 -14.73 7.33
CA ALA A 18 -64.52 -14.07 6.06
C ALA A 18 -64.47 -12.55 6.17
N SER A 19 -63.45 -11.98 5.46
CA SER A 19 -63.20 -10.55 5.34
C SER A 19 -64.21 -9.83 4.45
N PRO A 20 -64.52 -8.56 4.74
CA PRO A 20 -65.20 -7.69 3.76
C PRO A 20 -64.19 -7.00 2.85
N SER A 21 -64.59 -6.82 1.63
CA SER A 21 -63.95 -6.24 0.47
C SER A 21 -63.21 -4.92 0.73
N ALA A 22 -62.03 -4.82 0.10
CA ALA A 22 -61.19 -3.67 0.04
C ALA A 22 -61.79 -2.46 -0.68
N LEU A 23 -61.94 -1.36 0.01
CA LEU A 23 -62.01 -0.03 -0.57
C LEU A 23 -60.61 0.41 -0.99
N ALA A 24 -60.37 0.55 -2.27
CA ALA A 24 -59.16 1.17 -2.81
C ALA A 24 -59.12 2.66 -2.37
N ARG A 25 -58.19 2.98 -1.45
CA ARG A 25 -57.88 4.36 -1.09
C ARG A 25 -56.90 4.95 -2.12
N SER A 26 -57.33 5.99 -2.80
CA SER A 26 -56.51 6.93 -3.55
C SER A 26 -55.55 7.68 -2.60
N GLY A 27 -54.32 7.21 -2.49
CA GLY A 27 -53.32 7.75 -1.56
C GLY A 27 -51.93 7.93 -2.22
N THR A 28 -51.83 8.58 -3.40
CA THR A 28 -50.55 8.61 -4.10
C THR A 28 -49.78 9.93 -3.95
N ALA A 29 -50.40 11.05 -3.64
CA ALA A 29 -49.68 12.34 -3.52
C ALA A 29 -49.25 12.67 -2.08
N THR A 30 -50.01 12.33 -1.07
CA THR A 30 -49.71 12.58 0.35
C THR A 30 -48.61 11.65 0.89
N ASP A 31 -48.56 10.40 0.42
CA ASP A 31 -47.61 9.40 0.88
C ASP A 31 -46.17 9.69 0.33
N ALA A 32 -46.08 10.14 -0.93
CA ALA A 32 -44.80 10.54 -1.51
C ALA A 32 -44.21 11.79 -0.83
N GLY A 33 -45.04 12.78 -0.48
CA GLY A 33 -44.63 13.95 0.27
C GLY A 33 -44.14 13.62 1.68
N ALA A 34 -44.85 12.76 2.40
CA ALA A 34 -44.48 12.30 3.73
C ALA A 34 -43.16 11.49 3.72
N ARG A 35 -42.98 10.63 2.74
CA ARG A 35 -41.72 9.85 2.55
C ARG A 35 -40.54 10.76 2.22
N LYS A 36 -40.74 11.77 1.36
CA LYS A 36 -39.71 12.75 1.02
C LYS A 36 -39.30 13.60 2.24
N ALA A 37 -40.28 14.07 3.02
CA ALA A 37 -40.01 14.82 4.26
C ALA A 37 -39.26 13.96 5.30
N ALA A 38 -39.65 12.70 5.48
CA ALA A 38 -38.97 11.77 6.38
C ALA A 38 -37.53 11.47 5.92
N ALA A 39 -37.28 11.34 4.62
CA ALA A 39 -35.95 11.14 4.07
C ALA A 39 -35.05 12.38 4.26
N THR A 40 -35.63 13.59 4.07
CA THR A 40 -34.92 14.84 4.32
C THR A 40 -34.54 14.97 5.78
N GLY A 41 -35.45 14.69 6.72
CA GLY A 41 -35.18 14.76 8.17
C GLY A 41 -34.10 13.77 8.62
N LYS A 42 -34.01 12.60 8.02
CA LYS A 42 -32.91 11.63 8.29
C LYS A 42 -31.56 12.13 7.78
N LEU A 43 -31.51 12.72 6.60
CA LEU A 43 -30.29 13.32 6.05
C LEU A 43 -29.80 14.47 6.94
N ASP A 44 -30.70 15.38 7.34
CA ASP A 44 -30.34 16.50 8.19
C ASP A 44 -29.80 16.02 9.54
N ALA A 45 -30.45 15.06 10.19
CA ALA A 45 -29.96 14.46 11.42
C ALA A 45 -28.58 13.80 11.26
N ALA A 46 -28.34 13.11 10.14
CA ALA A 46 -27.04 12.53 9.83
C ALA A 46 -25.94 13.60 9.63
N LEU A 47 -26.24 14.67 8.92
CA LEU A 47 -25.31 15.78 8.70
C LEU A 47 -24.98 16.49 10.03
N ASP A 48 -25.96 16.65 10.91
CA ASP A 48 -25.78 17.33 12.23
C ASP A 48 -25.06 16.42 13.24
N SER A 49 -25.05 15.12 13.03
CA SER A 49 -24.28 14.18 13.88
C SER A 49 -22.77 14.24 13.64
N ILE A 50 -22.32 14.85 12.54
CA ILE A 50 -20.90 15.03 12.24
C ILE A 50 -20.32 16.17 13.10
N ARG A 51 -19.72 15.80 14.22
CA ARG A 51 -19.23 16.74 15.23
C ARG A 51 -17.75 17.02 15.04
N LEU A 52 -17.40 18.30 15.10
CA LEU A 52 -16.02 18.78 14.97
C LEU A 52 -15.12 18.21 16.07
N GLU A 53 -15.65 18.09 17.31
CA GLU A 53 -14.92 17.56 18.46
C GLU A 53 -14.54 16.09 18.27
N ASN A 54 -15.41 15.28 17.65
CA ASN A 54 -15.12 13.88 17.35
C ASN A 54 -14.00 13.76 16.30
N ILE A 55 -14.10 14.53 15.22
CA ILE A 55 -13.06 14.56 14.18
C ILE A 55 -11.72 14.97 14.78
N LYS A 56 -11.71 15.99 15.63
CA LYS A 56 -10.51 16.45 16.32
C LYS A 56 -9.91 15.36 17.20
N ALA A 57 -10.73 14.72 18.04
CA ALA A 57 -10.28 13.65 18.93
C ALA A 57 -9.70 12.46 18.14
N ASP A 58 -10.34 12.07 17.04
CA ASP A 58 -9.91 10.96 16.22
C ASP A 58 -8.60 11.27 15.47
N ILE A 59 -8.41 12.50 14.94
CA ILE A 59 -7.14 12.92 14.33
C ILE A 59 -6.01 12.94 15.36
N PHE A 60 -6.24 13.48 16.56
CA PHE A 60 -5.23 13.50 17.62
C PHE A 60 -4.80 12.09 18.04
N PHE A 61 -5.70 11.11 17.98
CA PHE A 61 -5.34 9.72 18.21
C PHE A 61 -4.54 9.13 17.03
N ILE A 62 -5.09 9.25 15.80
CA ILE A 62 -4.51 8.64 14.60
C ILE A 62 -3.12 9.22 14.29
N ALA A 63 -2.91 10.50 14.52
CA ALA A 63 -1.64 11.19 14.28
C ALA A 63 -0.84 11.44 15.56
N SER A 64 -0.99 10.57 16.58
CA SER A 64 -0.19 10.66 17.79
C SER A 64 1.19 10.02 17.63
N ASP A 65 2.17 10.52 18.40
CA ASP A 65 3.54 10.00 18.42
C ASP A 65 3.62 8.53 18.82
N GLU A 66 2.67 8.05 19.64
CA GLU A 66 2.59 6.66 20.10
C GLU A 66 2.32 5.68 18.95
N LEU A 67 1.75 6.15 17.85
CA LEU A 67 1.56 5.34 16.64
C LEU A 67 2.77 5.34 15.71
N GLU A 68 3.83 6.07 16.07
CA GLU A 68 5.11 6.11 15.33
C GLU A 68 4.94 6.31 13.82
N GLY A 69 3.95 7.13 13.41
CA GLY A 69 3.67 7.42 12.00
C GLY A 69 3.08 6.25 11.22
N ARG A 70 2.53 5.23 11.86
CA ARG A 70 1.67 4.16 11.29
C ARG A 70 2.24 3.45 10.04
N ASP A 71 3.56 3.30 9.93
CA ASP A 71 4.19 2.66 8.76
C ASP A 71 3.65 1.23 8.53
N THR A 72 3.52 0.83 7.28
CA THR A 72 3.08 -0.52 6.91
C THR A 72 4.29 -1.45 6.64
N PRO A 73 4.47 -2.55 7.39
CA PRO A 73 3.77 -2.95 8.62
C PRO A 73 4.48 -2.41 9.88
N SER A 74 3.72 -1.97 10.85
CA SER A 74 4.28 -1.57 12.15
C SER A 74 3.31 -1.88 13.31
N PRO A 75 3.78 -1.85 14.57
CA PRO A 75 2.89 -1.91 15.72
C PRO A 75 1.89 -0.74 15.75
N GLY A 76 2.32 0.50 15.44
CA GLY A 76 1.47 1.68 15.40
C GLY A 76 0.34 1.55 14.37
N GLN A 77 0.65 1.04 13.17
CA GLN A 77 -0.35 0.76 12.14
C GLN A 77 -1.38 -0.28 12.62
N ARG A 78 -0.95 -1.35 13.30
CA ARG A 78 -1.88 -2.35 13.85
C ARG A 78 -2.75 -1.78 14.98
N ILE A 79 -2.23 -0.88 15.82
CA ILE A 79 -3.01 -0.20 16.86
C ILE A 79 -4.09 0.68 16.19
N ALA A 80 -3.74 1.45 15.15
CA ALA A 80 -4.70 2.22 14.36
C ALA A 80 -5.80 1.32 13.76
N ALA A 81 -5.44 0.17 13.19
CA ALA A 81 -6.42 -0.80 12.68
C ALA A 81 -7.38 -1.31 13.77
N ARG A 82 -6.91 -1.58 14.98
CA ARG A 82 -7.76 -2.00 16.10
C ARG A 82 -8.66 -0.87 16.60
N PHE A 83 -8.18 0.35 16.60
CA PHE A 83 -9.00 1.53 16.90
C PHE A 83 -10.15 1.68 15.90
N LEU A 84 -9.86 1.68 14.60
CA LEU A 84 -10.87 1.76 13.52
C LEU A 84 -11.90 0.64 13.62
N ARG A 85 -11.46 -0.60 13.84
CA ARG A 85 -12.33 -1.74 14.08
C ARG A 85 -13.26 -1.50 15.27
N ALA A 86 -12.73 -1.08 16.41
CA ALA A 86 -13.52 -0.84 17.62
C ALA A 86 -14.59 0.26 17.42
N ARG A 87 -14.26 1.31 16.63
CA ARG A 87 -15.23 2.35 16.24
C ARG A 87 -16.36 1.78 15.40
N LEU A 88 -16.04 0.94 14.38
CA LEU A 88 -17.05 0.27 13.54
C LEU A 88 -17.97 -0.65 14.35
N GLU A 89 -17.42 -1.48 15.23
CA GLU A 89 -18.19 -2.37 16.10
C GLU A 89 -19.15 -1.57 16.99
N ARG A 90 -18.67 -0.49 17.61
CA ARG A 90 -19.47 0.38 18.45
C ARG A 90 -20.60 1.08 17.69
N LEU A 91 -20.39 1.43 16.43
CA LEU A 91 -21.38 2.06 15.57
C LEU A 91 -22.36 1.06 14.92
N GLY A 92 -22.20 -0.24 15.15
CA GLY A 92 -23.09 -1.29 14.66
C GLY A 92 -22.87 -1.70 13.20
N PHE A 93 -21.72 -1.40 12.63
CA PHE A 93 -21.34 -1.93 11.32
C PHE A 93 -21.14 -3.44 11.40
N ALA A 94 -21.53 -4.13 10.36
CA ALA A 94 -21.19 -5.54 10.20
C ALA A 94 -19.71 -5.69 9.70
N PRO A 95 -19.09 -6.86 9.93
CA PRO A 95 -17.80 -7.20 9.33
C PRO A 95 -17.81 -7.07 7.81
N GLY A 96 -16.77 -6.43 7.26
CA GLY A 96 -16.58 -6.20 5.84
C GLY A 96 -15.50 -7.08 5.21
N ALA A 97 -14.97 -8.08 5.93
CA ALA A 97 -14.02 -9.06 5.42
C ALA A 97 -14.46 -10.49 5.79
N ALA A 98 -13.88 -11.50 5.13
CA ALA A 98 -14.30 -12.90 5.27
C ALA A 98 -14.24 -13.40 6.74
N ASN A 99 -13.23 -12.97 7.49
CA ASN A 99 -12.98 -13.39 8.86
C ASN A 99 -13.19 -12.26 9.89
N GLY A 100 -14.06 -11.29 9.61
CA GLY A 100 -14.32 -10.17 10.51
C GLY A 100 -14.15 -8.81 9.84
N TYR A 101 -13.57 -7.86 10.55
CA TYR A 101 -13.34 -6.49 10.05
C TYR A 101 -11.99 -6.31 9.37
N ILE A 102 -11.10 -7.30 9.47
CA ILE A 102 -9.73 -7.22 8.98
C ILE A 102 -9.61 -8.06 7.71
N TYR A 103 -9.27 -7.39 6.62
CA TYR A 103 -8.89 -8.01 5.36
C TYR A 103 -7.36 -8.13 5.34
N GLU A 104 -6.85 -9.33 5.58
CA GLU A 104 -5.44 -9.63 5.57
C GLU A 104 -4.92 -9.88 4.15
N TYR A 105 -3.72 -9.37 3.86
CA TYR A 105 -3.03 -9.62 2.60
C TYR A 105 -1.52 -9.74 2.81
N PRO A 106 -0.83 -10.61 2.04
CA PRO A 106 0.60 -10.79 2.18
C PRO A 106 1.38 -9.68 1.47
N LEU A 107 2.45 -9.21 2.11
CA LEU A 107 3.55 -8.48 1.48
C LEU A 107 4.85 -9.23 1.66
N TYR A 108 5.81 -8.99 0.79
CA TYR A 108 7.16 -9.52 0.89
C TYR A 108 8.04 -8.51 1.62
N LEU A 109 8.61 -8.94 2.75
CA LEU A 109 9.52 -8.15 3.58
C LEU A 109 10.84 -8.91 3.69
N PRO A 110 11.70 -8.89 2.66
CA PRO A 110 12.97 -9.58 2.69
C PRO A 110 13.90 -8.90 3.69
N ARG A 111 14.15 -9.55 4.81
CA ARG A 111 15.10 -9.09 5.81
C ARG A 111 16.33 -9.99 5.78
N LEU A 112 17.51 -9.40 5.65
CA LEU A 112 18.77 -10.13 5.68
C LEU A 112 19.02 -10.69 7.08
N ASP A 113 19.32 -12.00 7.17
CA ASP A 113 19.90 -12.62 8.37
C ASP A 113 21.42 -12.46 8.31
N GLU A 114 21.92 -11.34 8.85
CA GLU A 114 23.36 -11.01 8.79
C GLU A 114 24.21 -12.07 9.53
N ALA A 115 23.68 -12.74 10.54
CA ALA A 115 24.40 -13.76 11.28
C ALA A 115 24.65 -15.05 10.46
N LYS A 116 23.76 -15.32 9.49
CA LYS A 116 23.88 -16.50 8.61
C LYS A 116 24.40 -16.15 7.23
N THR A 117 24.37 -14.85 6.85
CA THR A 117 24.94 -14.37 5.58
C THR A 117 26.46 -14.31 5.71
N TYR A 118 27.16 -14.94 4.79
CA TYR A 118 28.61 -14.89 4.77
C TYR A 118 29.17 -14.60 3.38
N THR A 119 30.37 -14.07 3.36
CA THR A 119 31.16 -13.84 2.14
C THR A 119 32.63 -14.14 2.45
N ARG A 120 33.24 -14.99 1.64
CA ARG A 120 34.65 -15.38 1.81
C ARG A 120 35.33 -15.64 0.48
N THR A 121 36.63 -15.41 0.45
CA THR A 121 37.48 -15.82 -0.66
C THR A 121 38.45 -16.89 -0.20
N SER A 122 38.85 -17.76 -1.13
CA SER A 122 39.95 -18.73 -0.92
C SER A 122 41.00 -18.48 -1.99
N LEU A 123 42.18 -18.10 -1.56
CA LEU A 123 43.36 -17.87 -2.41
C LEU A 123 44.50 -18.76 -1.93
N ARG A 124 44.99 -19.67 -2.75
CA ARG A 124 46.10 -20.57 -2.42
C ARG A 124 45.90 -21.30 -1.07
N ASN A 125 44.71 -21.78 -0.82
CA ASN A 125 44.28 -22.46 0.41
C ASN A 125 44.16 -21.56 1.67
N ALA A 126 44.43 -20.26 1.57
CA ALA A 126 44.11 -19.30 2.61
C ALA A 126 42.70 -18.78 2.46
N VAL A 127 41.87 -18.87 3.48
CA VAL A 127 40.48 -18.36 3.50
C VAL A 127 40.48 -17.02 4.20
N SER A 128 39.87 -16.04 3.57
CA SER A 128 39.62 -14.71 4.13
C SER A 128 38.13 -14.43 4.14
N GLU A 129 37.58 -14.02 5.28
CA GLU A 129 36.19 -13.57 5.39
C GLU A 129 36.09 -12.09 5.09
N PHE A 130 34.95 -11.70 4.52
CA PHE A 130 34.60 -10.31 4.18
C PHE A 130 33.39 -9.87 5.00
N ALA A 131 33.50 -8.68 5.61
CA ALA A 131 32.46 -8.09 6.44
C ALA A 131 31.51 -7.22 5.60
N LEU A 132 30.20 -7.46 5.72
CA LEU A 132 29.17 -6.64 5.09
C LEU A 132 29.20 -5.20 5.63
N GLY A 133 29.21 -4.24 4.73
CA GLY A 133 29.26 -2.82 5.05
C GLY A 133 30.68 -2.27 5.31
N VAL A 134 31.70 -3.15 5.24
CA VAL A 134 33.13 -2.81 5.36
C VAL A 134 33.87 -3.25 4.11
N ASP A 135 33.87 -4.55 3.85
CA ASP A 135 34.59 -5.17 2.73
C ASP A 135 33.74 -5.28 1.48
N TYR A 136 32.42 -5.43 1.65
CA TYR A 136 31.49 -5.52 0.53
C TYR A 136 30.12 -4.96 0.87
N PHE A 137 29.37 -4.65 -0.18
CA PHE A 137 27.97 -4.20 -0.13
C PHE A 137 27.14 -5.02 -1.09
N ILE A 138 25.88 -5.27 -0.71
CA ILE A 138 24.90 -6.02 -1.51
C ILE A 138 23.91 -5.02 -2.08
N GLN A 139 23.53 -5.17 -3.34
CA GLN A 139 22.42 -4.42 -3.90
C GLN A 139 21.11 -4.82 -3.21
N SER A 140 20.38 -3.84 -2.66
CA SER A 140 19.20 -4.09 -1.83
C SER A 140 17.98 -4.57 -2.63
N ARG A 141 17.97 -4.38 -3.95
CA ARG A 141 16.82 -4.78 -4.81
C ARG A 141 17.28 -5.38 -6.14
N PRO A 142 16.75 -6.55 -6.52
CA PRO A 142 15.93 -7.46 -5.71
C PRO A 142 16.78 -8.23 -4.71
N LEU A 143 16.30 -8.34 -3.48
CA LEU A 143 16.91 -9.17 -2.46
C LEU A 143 16.28 -10.56 -2.50
N ALA A 144 17.07 -11.58 -2.83
CA ALA A 144 16.65 -12.98 -2.81
C ALA A 144 17.68 -13.82 -2.07
N ALA A 145 17.27 -14.95 -1.51
CA ALA A 145 18.22 -15.92 -0.97
C ALA A 145 19.16 -16.39 -2.10
N PHE A 146 20.40 -16.63 -1.74
CA PHE A 146 21.43 -17.04 -2.69
C PHE A 146 22.51 -17.83 -1.98
N GLU A 147 23.07 -18.84 -2.64
CA GLU A 147 24.28 -19.50 -2.22
C GLU A 147 25.10 -19.89 -3.46
N GLY A 148 26.38 -19.54 -3.46
CA GLY A 148 27.28 -19.88 -4.56
C GLY A 148 28.72 -19.86 -4.13
N ASN A 149 29.48 -20.84 -4.63
CA ASN A 149 30.92 -20.95 -4.45
C ASN A 149 31.53 -21.39 -5.78
N ALA A 150 32.35 -20.54 -6.39
CA ALA A 150 32.95 -20.81 -7.68
C ALA A 150 34.25 -20.00 -7.90
N ALA A 151 34.96 -20.34 -8.97
CA ALA A 151 36.10 -19.58 -9.47
C ALA A 151 35.68 -18.17 -9.88
N VAL A 152 36.64 -17.25 -9.90
CA VAL A 152 36.45 -15.86 -10.29
C VAL A 152 37.13 -15.62 -11.65
N VAL A 153 36.41 -14.99 -12.57
CA VAL A 153 36.91 -14.60 -13.88
C VAL A 153 36.97 -13.07 -13.98
N TYR A 154 38.08 -12.53 -14.34
CA TYR A 154 38.23 -11.10 -14.60
C TYR A 154 37.61 -10.73 -15.95
N CYS A 155 36.74 -9.71 -15.97
CA CYS A 155 35.99 -9.28 -17.14
C CYS A 155 36.20 -7.82 -17.55
N GLY A 156 37.29 -7.18 -17.10
CA GLY A 156 37.53 -5.76 -17.42
C GLY A 156 36.42 -4.87 -16.85
N SER A 157 35.85 -4.00 -17.70
CA SER A 157 34.66 -3.21 -17.32
C SER A 157 33.33 -4.00 -17.50
N GLY A 158 33.40 -5.24 -17.99
CA GLY A 158 32.22 -6.04 -18.32
C GLY A 158 31.47 -5.59 -19.58
N ARG A 159 31.98 -4.60 -20.31
CA ARG A 159 31.39 -4.07 -21.54
C ARG A 159 31.97 -4.76 -22.77
N ASP A 160 31.21 -4.72 -23.88
CA ASP A 160 31.52 -5.45 -25.14
C ASP A 160 32.99 -5.38 -25.59
N LYS A 161 33.63 -4.23 -25.41
CA LYS A 161 35.06 -4.04 -25.76
C LYS A 161 36.04 -4.77 -24.84
N ASP A 162 35.59 -5.11 -23.62
CA ASP A 162 36.43 -5.66 -22.55
C ASP A 162 36.05 -7.12 -22.22
N VAL A 163 35.02 -7.68 -22.86
CA VAL A 163 34.63 -9.06 -22.64
C VAL A 163 35.28 -10.01 -23.65
N PRO A 164 35.57 -11.28 -23.27
CA PRO A 164 36.09 -12.26 -24.20
C PRO A 164 35.06 -12.59 -25.30
N LYS A 165 35.55 -12.96 -26.50
CA LYS A 165 34.68 -13.32 -27.63
C LYS A 165 33.69 -14.43 -27.32
N ASP A 166 34.04 -15.33 -26.43
CA ASP A 166 33.17 -16.42 -25.94
C ASP A 166 32.96 -16.19 -24.42
N LEU A 167 32.14 -15.22 -24.11
CA LEU A 167 31.85 -14.82 -22.71
C LEU A 167 31.22 -15.96 -21.93
N ALA A 168 30.27 -16.67 -22.53
CA ALA A 168 29.56 -17.78 -21.86
C ALA A 168 30.51 -18.92 -21.44
N LYS A 169 31.48 -19.25 -22.28
CA LYS A 169 32.52 -20.22 -21.96
C LYS A 169 33.44 -19.75 -20.84
N ALA A 170 33.74 -18.45 -20.79
CA ALA A 170 34.61 -17.87 -19.77
C ALA A 170 33.95 -17.82 -18.39
N VAL A 171 32.70 -17.33 -18.30
CA VAL A 171 32.03 -16.99 -17.02
C VAL A 171 30.91 -17.94 -16.61
N GLY A 172 30.50 -18.88 -17.49
CA GLY A 172 29.40 -19.80 -17.16
C GLY A 172 29.60 -20.53 -15.86
N GLY A 173 28.69 -20.38 -14.91
CA GLY A 173 28.75 -20.93 -13.56
C GLY A 173 29.85 -20.35 -12.64
N LYS A 174 30.47 -19.22 -13.03
CA LYS A 174 31.56 -18.58 -12.25
C LYS A 174 31.20 -17.17 -11.86
N TRP A 175 31.94 -16.58 -10.89
CA TRP A 175 31.85 -15.19 -10.53
C TRP A 175 32.57 -14.32 -11.57
N ALA A 176 31.89 -13.28 -12.07
CA ALA A 176 32.50 -12.29 -12.95
C ALA A 176 33.01 -11.10 -12.13
N LEU A 177 34.31 -10.82 -12.11
CA LEU A 177 34.89 -9.63 -11.49
C LEU A 177 35.01 -8.53 -12.55
N CYS A 178 34.27 -7.43 -12.35
CA CYS A 178 34.28 -6.27 -13.22
C CYS A 178 34.79 -5.03 -12.50
N PHE A 179 35.49 -4.15 -13.22
CA PHE A 179 35.83 -2.82 -12.70
C PHE A 179 34.67 -1.84 -12.94
N ASP A 180 34.33 -1.09 -11.91
CA ASP A 180 33.39 0.02 -12.00
C ASP A 180 34.03 1.17 -12.82
N ASP A 181 33.40 1.53 -13.91
CA ASP A 181 33.81 2.64 -14.78
C ASP A 181 32.95 3.89 -14.61
N GLY A 182 32.12 3.94 -13.54
CA GLY A 182 31.23 5.06 -13.22
C GLY A 182 30.01 5.21 -14.13
N LYS A 183 29.79 4.28 -15.06
CA LYS A 183 28.64 4.30 -15.99
C LYS A 183 27.52 3.37 -15.54
N THR A 184 26.34 3.52 -16.14
CA THR A 184 25.19 2.62 -15.92
C THR A 184 25.58 1.16 -16.11
N PHE A 185 25.17 0.34 -15.18
CA PHE A 185 25.58 -1.06 -15.05
C PHE A 185 24.64 -2.06 -15.74
N SER A 186 23.50 -1.60 -16.27
CA SER A 186 22.45 -2.45 -16.83
C SER A 186 22.93 -3.38 -17.93
N ASP A 187 23.77 -2.87 -18.84
CA ASP A 187 24.26 -3.64 -19.99
C ASP A 187 25.22 -4.75 -19.58
N VAL A 188 26.11 -4.43 -18.60
CA VAL A 188 27.05 -5.42 -18.02
C VAL A 188 26.25 -6.55 -17.35
N LEU A 189 25.22 -6.21 -16.55
CA LEU A 189 24.39 -7.20 -15.89
C LEU A 189 23.64 -8.08 -16.90
N LYS A 190 23.10 -7.50 -17.96
CA LYS A 190 22.42 -8.23 -19.03
C LYS A 190 23.37 -9.23 -19.70
N ASN A 191 24.53 -8.77 -20.17
CA ASN A 191 25.52 -9.60 -20.86
C ASN A 191 25.98 -10.79 -20.01
N LEU A 192 26.26 -10.54 -18.72
CA LEU A 192 26.71 -11.57 -17.78
C LEU A 192 25.62 -12.55 -17.41
N THR A 193 24.36 -12.08 -17.32
CA THR A 193 23.19 -12.96 -17.11
C THR A 193 23.00 -13.89 -18.30
N GLU A 194 23.04 -13.37 -19.52
CA GLU A 194 22.90 -14.14 -20.77
C GLU A 194 24.06 -15.14 -20.92
N ALA A 195 25.25 -14.79 -20.44
CA ALA A 195 26.43 -15.66 -20.42
C ALA A 195 26.41 -16.73 -19.32
N GLY A 196 25.40 -16.74 -18.45
CA GLY A 196 25.25 -17.73 -17.39
C GLY A 196 26.24 -17.58 -16.25
N ALA A 197 26.72 -16.37 -15.96
CA ALA A 197 27.54 -16.10 -14.77
C ALA A 197 26.77 -16.47 -13.49
N LEU A 198 27.50 -16.88 -12.44
CA LEU A 198 26.92 -17.17 -11.12
C LEU A 198 26.55 -15.88 -10.36
N GLY A 199 27.33 -14.83 -10.55
CA GLY A 199 27.13 -13.51 -9.94
C GLY A 199 28.22 -12.54 -10.40
N VAL A 200 28.07 -11.28 -9.97
CA VAL A 200 28.97 -10.20 -10.35
C VAL A 200 29.64 -9.60 -9.12
N LEU A 201 30.94 -9.47 -9.16
CA LEU A 201 31.76 -8.74 -8.23
C LEU A 201 32.19 -7.43 -8.88
N MET A 202 31.71 -6.31 -8.38
CA MET A 202 32.10 -4.99 -8.84
C MET A 202 33.23 -4.47 -7.94
N ALA A 203 34.35 -4.14 -8.52
CA ALA A 203 35.50 -3.57 -7.82
C ALA A 203 35.78 -2.15 -8.31
N PRO A 204 36.40 -1.27 -7.51
CA PRO A 204 36.87 0.01 -7.98
C PRO A 204 37.96 -0.18 -9.07
N GLY A 205 37.76 0.50 -10.20
CA GLY A 205 38.74 0.48 -11.29
C GLY A 205 39.94 1.39 -11.04
N PRO A 206 41.00 1.29 -11.85
CA PRO A 206 42.10 2.23 -11.82
C PRO A 206 41.60 3.67 -12.04
N GLY A 207 41.96 4.59 -11.13
CA GLY A 207 41.49 5.98 -11.18
C GLY A 207 40.11 6.21 -10.57
N TYR A 208 39.61 5.26 -9.81
CA TYR A 208 38.38 5.41 -9.01
C TYR A 208 38.54 6.56 -8.01
N ASP A 209 37.56 7.47 -8.00
CA ASP A 209 37.51 8.62 -7.09
C ASP A 209 37.37 8.14 -5.64
N ASP A 210 38.22 8.61 -4.75
CA ASP A 210 38.44 8.13 -3.37
C ASP A 210 37.27 8.32 -2.38
N LYS A 211 36.03 8.43 -2.86
CA LYS A 211 34.88 8.44 -1.94
C LYS A 211 34.79 7.10 -1.22
N PRO A 212 34.79 7.11 0.12
CA PRO A 212 34.61 5.88 0.88
C PRO A 212 33.36 5.11 0.41
N TYR A 213 33.46 3.81 0.19
CA TYR A 213 32.32 2.98 -0.20
C TYR A 213 31.18 3.07 0.82
N SER A 214 31.48 3.33 2.09
CA SER A 214 30.49 3.60 3.13
C SER A 214 29.65 4.86 2.85
N GLU A 215 30.19 5.88 2.20
CA GLU A 215 29.42 7.05 1.77
C GLU A 215 28.57 6.73 0.54
N ARG A 216 29.16 6.00 -0.43
CA ARG A 216 28.45 5.62 -1.67
C ARG A 216 27.30 4.66 -1.41
N PHE A 217 27.47 3.68 -0.55
CA PHE A 217 26.52 2.59 -0.29
C PHE A 217 25.89 2.62 1.10
N GLY A 218 26.18 3.64 1.91
CA GLY A 218 25.63 3.74 3.26
C GLY A 218 24.09 3.77 3.30
N ASP A 219 23.47 4.45 2.33
CA ASP A 219 22.01 4.47 2.18
C ASP A 219 21.46 3.12 1.76
N GLU A 220 22.17 2.43 0.86
CA GLU A 220 21.78 1.10 0.40
C GLU A 220 21.85 0.07 1.54
N LEU A 221 22.90 0.12 2.35
CA LEU A 221 23.04 -0.73 3.53
C LEU A 221 21.96 -0.44 4.57
N ARG A 222 21.62 0.82 4.78
CA ARG A 222 20.49 1.19 5.65
C ARG A 222 19.17 0.63 5.13
N ARG A 223 18.89 0.74 3.84
CA ARG A 223 17.69 0.16 3.20
C ARG A 223 17.65 -1.37 3.31
N LEU A 224 18.81 -2.02 3.14
CA LEU A 224 18.95 -3.47 3.30
C LEU A 224 18.59 -3.93 4.72
N ARG A 225 19.02 -3.16 5.73
CA ARG A 225 18.77 -3.42 7.16
C ARG A 225 17.38 -2.99 7.60
N ALA A 226 16.86 -1.89 7.06
CA ALA A 226 15.53 -1.38 7.38
C ALA A 226 14.42 -2.25 6.82
N ALA A 227 14.69 -3.03 5.78
CA ALA A 227 13.78 -3.93 5.09
C ALA A 227 12.44 -3.25 4.76
N ASP A 228 12.29 -2.74 3.54
CA ASP A 228 11.03 -2.19 3.07
C ASP A 228 10.16 -3.28 2.44
N VAL A 229 8.84 -3.15 2.60
CA VAL A 229 7.90 -4.10 2.02
C VAL A 229 7.78 -3.92 0.51
N SER A 230 7.48 -5.02 -0.17
CA SER A 230 7.17 -5.03 -1.59
C SER A 230 6.00 -5.97 -1.88
N TRP A 231 5.38 -5.79 -3.04
CA TRP A 231 4.37 -6.73 -3.51
C TRP A 231 4.98 -8.12 -3.67
N PRO A 232 4.29 -9.19 -3.24
CA PRO A 232 4.74 -10.55 -3.49
C PRO A 232 4.93 -10.75 -5.00
N ARG A 233 6.11 -11.18 -5.39
CA ARG A 233 6.40 -11.51 -6.78
C ARG A 233 6.24 -13.01 -6.93
N ASP A 234 5.64 -13.45 -8.04
CA ASP A 234 5.80 -14.83 -8.44
C ASP A 234 7.31 -15.12 -8.50
N ASP A 235 7.76 -16.12 -7.75
CA ASP A 235 9.19 -16.49 -7.59
C ASP A 235 9.88 -16.92 -8.90
N LYS A 236 9.24 -16.68 -10.04
CA LYS A 236 9.78 -16.91 -11.38
C LYS A 236 10.80 -15.86 -11.85
N ARG A 237 11.30 -15.01 -10.97
CA ARG A 237 12.55 -14.29 -11.25
C ARG A 237 13.76 -15.16 -10.92
N GLU A 238 13.76 -16.37 -11.44
CA GLU A 238 14.99 -17.06 -11.79
C GLU A 238 15.79 -16.13 -12.70
N GLY A 239 16.99 -15.75 -12.27
CA GLY A 239 17.93 -15.09 -13.17
C GLY A 239 18.35 -13.67 -12.89
N VAL A 240 18.03 -13.07 -11.72
CA VAL A 240 18.74 -11.84 -11.33
C VAL A 240 20.05 -12.20 -10.67
N LEU A 241 21.16 -11.99 -11.35
CA LEU A 241 22.49 -12.22 -10.81
C LEU A 241 22.70 -11.43 -9.52
N PRO A 242 23.25 -12.06 -8.45
CA PRO A 242 23.69 -11.30 -7.29
C PRO A 242 24.84 -10.37 -7.69
N VAL A 243 24.75 -9.12 -7.25
CA VAL A 243 25.81 -8.11 -7.42
C VAL A 243 26.34 -7.74 -6.06
N LEU A 244 27.66 -7.91 -5.89
CA LEU A 244 28.38 -7.48 -4.71
C LEU A 244 29.40 -6.41 -5.10
N TRP A 245 29.38 -5.31 -4.37
CA TRP A 245 30.35 -4.22 -4.55
C TRP A 245 31.48 -4.40 -3.53
N LEU A 246 32.69 -4.61 -3.99
CA LEU A 246 33.85 -4.84 -3.14
C LEU A 246 34.53 -3.51 -2.81
N ALA A 247 34.86 -3.30 -1.55
CA ALA A 247 35.74 -2.21 -1.17
C ALA A 247 37.15 -2.42 -1.75
N PRO A 248 37.94 -1.36 -1.95
CA PRO A 248 39.30 -1.47 -2.54
C PRO A 248 40.17 -2.55 -1.87
N SER A 249 40.26 -2.53 -0.55
CA SER A 249 41.02 -3.54 0.23
C SER A 249 40.54 -4.96 0.07
N ALA A 250 39.22 -5.14 -0.11
CA ALA A 250 38.62 -6.47 -0.34
C ALA A 250 38.92 -6.96 -1.76
N ALA A 251 38.87 -6.07 -2.75
CA ALA A 251 39.24 -6.38 -4.13
C ALA A 251 40.72 -6.79 -4.24
N GLU A 252 41.63 -6.07 -3.55
CA GLU A 252 43.04 -6.43 -3.48
C GLU A 252 43.27 -7.80 -2.82
N ARG A 253 42.55 -8.12 -1.76
CA ARG A 253 42.65 -9.43 -1.10
C ARG A 253 42.13 -10.56 -1.99
N LEU A 254 41.09 -10.28 -2.79
CA LEU A 254 40.51 -11.25 -3.70
C LEU A 254 41.43 -11.51 -4.91
N ALA A 255 41.95 -10.44 -5.51
CA ALA A 255 42.65 -10.48 -6.79
C ALA A 255 43.94 -9.64 -6.78
N PRO A 256 44.92 -9.96 -5.93
CA PRO A 256 46.13 -9.15 -5.82
C PRO A 256 46.89 -8.98 -7.14
N GLU A 257 46.73 -9.93 -8.08
CA GLU A 257 47.32 -9.84 -9.42
C GLU A 257 46.80 -8.69 -10.28
N LEU A 258 45.65 -8.12 -9.94
CA LEU A 258 45.06 -6.97 -10.64
C LEU A 258 45.53 -5.63 -10.08
N PHE A 259 46.05 -5.59 -8.87
CA PHE A 259 46.40 -4.38 -8.12
C PHE A 259 47.91 -4.16 -7.85
N GLY A 260 48.78 -4.97 -8.44
CA GLY A 260 50.22 -4.93 -8.18
C GLY A 260 50.90 -3.64 -8.65
N GLU A 261 51.98 -3.19 -7.92
CA GLU A 261 52.65 -1.90 -8.00
C GLU A 261 53.21 -1.49 -9.37
N ASN A 262 53.24 -2.33 -10.35
CA ASN A 262 53.90 -2.03 -11.63
C ASN A 262 53.03 -2.11 -12.89
N GLY A 263 51.71 -2.27 -12.80
CA GLY A 263 50.83 -2.24 -13.97
C GLY A 263 51.14 -3.23 -15.11
N LYS A 264 52.15 -4.08 -14.94
CA LYS A 264 52.70 -4.93 -16.01
C LYS A 264 52.14 -6.34 -16.12
N ARG A 265 51.23 -6.73 -15.28
CA ARG A 265 50.56 -8.04 -15.36
C ARG A 265 49.05 -7.95 -15.06
N ASN A 266 48.38 -6.98 -15.67
CA ASN A 266 46.94 -7.10 -15.63
C ASN A 266 46.54 -8.32 -16.51
N PRO A 267 45.88 -9.32 -15.94
CA PRO A 267 45.34 -10.40 -16.72
C PRO A 267 44.40 -9.85 -17.78
N LYS A 268 44.33 -10.50 -18.93
CA LYS A 268 43.38 -10.12 -19.98
C LYS A 268 41.97 -10.47 -19.54
N PRO A 269 40.94 -9.67 -19.93
CA PRO A 269 39.54 -10.08 -19.72
C PRO A 269 39.28 -11.51 -20.22
N GLY A 270 38.58 -12.32 -19.43
CA GLY A 270 38.39 -13.73 -19.64
C GLY A 270 39.37 -14.65 -18.88
N THR A 271 40.35 -14.07 -18.18
CA THR A 271 41.31 -14.86 -17.36
C THR A 271 40.63 -15.28 -16.05
N GLU A 272 40.68 -16.58 -15.76
CA GLU A 272 40.33 -17.12 -14.45
C GLU A 272 41.43 -16.77 -13.43
N LEU A 273 41.01 -16.18 -12.31
CA LEU A 273 41.90 -15.76 -11.24
C LEU A 273 42.26 -16.92 -10.32
N ALA A 274 43.34 -16.76 -9.57
CA ALA A 274 43.79 -17.79 -8.62
C ALA A 274 42.83 -17.99 -7.42
N ALA A 275 41.90 -17.07 -7.20
CA ALA A 275 40.93 -17.10 -6.12
C ALA A 275 39.62 -17.78 -6.50
N SER A 276 39.00 -18.44 -5.53
CA SER A 276 37.55 -18.74 -5.56
C SER A 276 36.82 -17.83 -4.60
N PHE A 277 35.52 -17.62 -4.85
CA PHE A 277 34.67 -16.73 -4.06
C PHE A 277 33.39 -17.46 -3.68
N ALA A 278 33.05 -17.39 -2.39
CA ALA A 278 31.83 -17.96 -1.85
C ALA A 278 31.00 -16.87 -1.19
N HIS A 279 29.71 -16.84 -1.52
CA HIS A 279 28.73 -15.95 -0.91
C HIS A 279 27.45 -16.72 -0.62
N ALA A 280 26.96 -16.60 0.60
CA ALA A 280 25.62 -17.02 0.96
C ALA A 280 24.86 -15.83 1.52
N ARG A 281 23.67 -15.60 0.97
CA ARG A 281 22.72 -14.59 1.42
C ARG A 281 21.49 -15.28 1.97
N VAL A 282 21.29 -15.16 3.27
CA VAL A 282 20.20 -15.81 3.99
C VAL A 282 19.17 -14.73 4.37
N LEU A 283 17.91 -15.00 4.07
CA LEU A 283 16.80 -14.13 4.48
C LEU A 283 16.20 -14.63 5.80
N SER A 284 15.83 -13.72 6.69
CA SER A 284 15.17 -14.06 7.96
C SER A 284 13.67 -14.23 7.77
N GLY A 285 13.04 -15.08 8.60
CA GLY A 285 11.59 -15.36 8.61
C GLY A 285 11.14 -16.43 7.62
N ASP A 286 9.84 -16.72 7.60
CA ASP A 286 9.21 -17.66 6.65
C ASP A 286 9.18 -17.02 5.25
N ASN A 287 10.24 -17.19 4.50
CA ASN A 287 10.40 -16.64 3.15
C ASN A 287 10.15 -15.13 3.01
N GLY A 288 10.30 -14.38 4.11
CA GLY A 288 10.12 -12.93 4.12
C GLY A 288 8.67 -12.45 3.95
N THR A 289 7.65 -13.31 4.07
CA THR A 289 6.24 -12.89 3.98
C THR A 289 5.77 -12.29 5.30
N VAL A 290 5.04 -11.17 5.22
CA VAL A 290 4.37 -10.52 6.35
C VAL A 290 2.91 -10.23 5.98
N LEU A 291 1.99 -10.47 6.91
CA LEU A 291 0.59 -10.11 6.73
C LEU A 291 0.35 -8.64 7.09
N CYS A 292 -0.26 -7.92 6.17
CA CYS A 292 -0.73 -6.55 6.32
C CYS A 292 -2.26 -6.53 6.33
N GLU A 293 -2.84 -5.44 6.80
CA GLU A 293 -4.25 -5.39 7.18
C GLU A 293 -4.96 -4.18 6.58
N ASN A 294 -6.07 -4.39 5.87
CA ASN A 294 -7.08 -3.35 5.64
C ASN A 294 -8.21 -3.52 6.67
N VAL A 295 -8.84 -2.44 7.07
CA VAL A 295 -10.02 -2.46 7.95
C VAL A 295 -11.26 -2.22 7.11
N CYS A 296 -12.25 -3.11 7.22
CA CYS A 296 -13.46 -3.10 6.40
C CYS A 296 -14.72 -3.17 7.26
N GLY A 297 -15.58 -2.15 7.16
CA GLY A 297 -16.88 -2.11 7.80
C GLY A 297 -18.00 -2.11 6.76
N PHE A 298 -19.01 -2.93 6.97
CA PHE A 298 -20.12 -3.08 6.04
C PHE A 298 -21.43 -2.56 6.63
N TRP A 299 -22.06 -1.61 5.97
CA TRP A 299 -23.36 -1.06 6.30
C TRP A 299 -24.39 -1.60 5.30
N ARG A 300 -25.22 -2.54 5.75
CA ARG A 300 -26.16 -3.24 4.87
C ARG A 300 -27.29 -2.34 4.42
N GLY A 301 -27.57 -2.34 3.11
CA GLY A 301 -28.68 -1.65 2.51
C GLY A 301 -30.05 -2.29 2.85
N SER A 302 -31.09 -1.47 2.87
CA SER A 302 -32.45 -1.88 3.23
C SER A 302 -33.30 -2.35 2.04
N ASP A 303 -32.96 -1.98 0.81
CA ASP A 303 -33.73 -2.31 -0.38
C ASP A 303 -33.29 -3.66 -0.95
N PRO A 304 -34.15 -4.68 -0.96
CA PRO A 304 -33.81 -6.01 -1.48
C PRO A 304 -33.34 -6.03 -2.93
N ALA A 305 -33.75 -5.05 -3.74
CA ALA A 305 -33.35 -4.94 -5.15
C ALA A 305 -32.00 -4.24 -5.33
N LEU A 306 -31.57 -3.40 -4.37
CA LEU A 306 -30.38 -2.55 -4.50
C LEU A 306 -29.27 -2.87 -3.49
N ARG A 307 -29.55 -3.60 -2.43
CA ARG A 307 -28.60 -3.84 -1.33
C ARG A 307 -27.36 -4.65 -1.72
N ASP A 308 -27.39 -5.34 -2.85
CA ASP A 308 -26.24 -6.07 -3.39
C ASP A 308 -25.36 -5.17 -4.25
N GLU A 309 -25.79 -3.93 -4.55
CA GLU A 309 -24.98 -2.87 -5.10
C GLU A 309 -24.27 -2.13 -3.96
N VAL A 310 -22.94 -2.27 -3.89
CA VAL A 310 -22.14 -1.77 -2.78
C VAL A 310 -21.34 -0.54 -3.22
N ILE A 311 -21.61 0.59 -2.57
CA ILE A 311 -20.82 1.80 -2.70
C ILE A 311 -19.59 1.65 -1.79
N VAL A 312 -18.38 1.77 -2.34
CA VAL A 312 -17.13 1.64 -1.56
C VAL A 312 -16.57 3.02 -1.29
N LEU A 313 -16.36 3.35 -0.02
CA LEU A 313 -15.60 4.52 0.40
C LEU A 313 -14.24 4.06 0.91
N SER A 314 -13.16 4.72 0.46
CA SER A 314 -11.80 4.37 0.88
C SER A 314 -10.99 5.58 1.34
N ALA A 315 -10.08 5.32 2.28
CA ALA A 315 -8.99 6.19 2.69
C ALA A 315 -7.85 5.32 3.19
N HIS A 316 -6.60 5.67 2.95
CA HIS A 316 -5.53 4.95 3.62
C HIS A 316 -5.34 5.45 5.06
N TYR A 317 -4.85 4.57 5.93
CA TYR A 317 -4.65 4.87 7.34
C TYR A 317 -3.19 4.67 7.79
N ASP A 318 -2.34 4.15 6.92
CA ASP A 318 -0.90 4.14 7.12
C ASP A 318 -0.27 5.49 6.77
N HIS A 319 0.99 5.67 7.18
CA HIS A 319 1.83 6.78 6.77
C HIS A 319 3.29 6.33 6.75
N VAL A 320 4.24 7.26 6.60
CA VAL A 320 5.64 6.94 6.30
C VAL A 320 6.50 6.55 7.50
N GLY A 321 5.93 6.50 8.69
CA GLY A 321 6.62 6.06 9.90
C GLY A 321 7.57 7.11 10.49
N TRP A 322 8.70 6.67 10.99
CA TRP A 322 9.77 7.56 11.47
C TRP A 322 11.00 7.45 10.57
N ARG A 323 11.82 8.51 10.53
CA ARG A 323 13.02 8.58 9.69
C ARG A 323 14.22 9.14 10.44
N GLY A 324 15.38 8.92 9.86
CA GLY A 324 16.65 9.44 10.37
C GLY A 324 17.17 8.73 11.62
N GLN A 325 18.39 9.09 12.03
CA GLN A 325 19.04 8.53 13.22
C GLN A 325 18.35 8.93 14.53
N LYS A 326 17.71 10.10 14.53
CA LYS A 326 16.97 10.63 15.69
C LYS A 326 15.54 10.07 15.80
N ARG A 327 15.12 9.18 14.89
CA ARG A 327 13.77 8.63 14.84
C ARG A 327 12.70 9.74 14.82
N GLU A 328 12.86 10.72 13.93
CA GLU A 328 11.86 11.77 13.73
C GLU A 328 10.56 11.14 13.23
N ILE A 329 9.50 11.26 14.02
CA ILE A 329 8.19 10.67 13.72
C ILE A 329 7.48 11.57 12.71
N HIS A 330 6.88 10.96 11.71
CA HIS A 330 6.03 11.60 10.72
C HIS A 330 4.59 11.23 11.06
N ASN A 331 3.88 12.13 11.72
CA ASN A 331 2.55 11.83 12.28
C ASN A 331 1.46 11.69 11.21
N GLY A 332 1.59 12.39 10.07
CA GLY A 332 0.65 12.28 8.95
C GLY A 332 -0.77 12.65 9.36
N ALA A 333 -0.96 13.86 9.91
CA ALA A 333 -2.26 14.31 10.36
C ALA A 333 -3.20 14.64 9.20
N ASP A 334 -2.67 15.24 8.12
CA ASP A 334 -3.40 15.41 6.86
C ASP A 334 -3.23 14.17 5.99
N ASP A 335 -2.03 13.65 5.87
CA ASP A 335 -1.68 12.48 5.07
C ASP A 335 -1.56 11.19 5.92
N ASN A 336 -2.56 10.32 6.02
CA ASN A 336 -3.95 10.57 5.65
C ASN A 336 -4.87 10.42 6.89
N GLY A 337 -4.48 11.11 7.98
CA GLY A 337 -5.33 11.22 9.18
C GLY A 337 -6.65 11.91 8.87
N SER A 338 -6.63 12.96 8.01
CA SER A 338 -7.82 13.71 7.62
C SER A 338 -8.82 12.86 6.82
N GLY A 339 -8.39 12.08 5.84
CA GLY A 339 -9.26 11.16 5.09
C GLY A 339 -9.74 10.00 5.96
N THR A 340 -8.85 9.42 6.78
CA THR A 340 -9.18 8.35 7.73
C THR A 340 -10.31 8.79 8.68
N THR A 341 -10.24 9.99 9.24
CA THR A 341 -11.26 10.49 10.17
C THR A 341 -12.50 11.02 9.46
N THR A 342 -12.39 11.47 8.21
CA THR A 342 -13.56 11.75 7.35
C THR A 342 -14.42 10.50 7.20
N LEU A 343 -13.83 9.33 6.95
CA LEU A 343 -14.57 8.06 6.89
C LEU A 343 -15.21 7.68 8.24
N LEU A 344 -14.55 7.95 9.38
CA LEU A 344 -15.16 7.73 10.71
C LEU A 344 -16.37 8.64 10.94
N ALA A 345 -16.28 9.92 10.55
CA ALA A 345 -17.40 10.85 10.64
C ALA A 345 -18.58 10.43 9.75
N VAL A 346 -18.30 9.89 8.56
CA VAL A 346 -19.32 9.29 7.68
C VAL A 346 -19.93 8.03 8.32
N ALA A 347 -19.14 7.20 9.04
CA ALA A 347 -19.67 6.05 9.77
C ALA A 347 -20.64 6.49 10.87
N GLU A 348 -20.35 7.53 11.64
CA GLU A 348 -21.24 8.11 12.67
C GLU A 348 -22.54 8.63 12.03
N ALA A 349 -22.42 9.32 10.89
CA ALA A 349 -23.57 9.81 10.15
C ALA A 349 -24.46 8.68 9.61
N LEU A 350 -23.90 7.59 9.10
CA LEU A 350 -24.64 6.42 8.65
C LEU A 350 -25.34 5.71 9.82
N ALA A 351 -24.68 5.61 10.98
CA ALA A 351 -25.30 5.04 12.18
C ALA A 351 -26.51 5.88 12.63
N THR A 352 -26.44 7.21 12.52
CA THR A 352 -27.55 8.14 12.83
C THR A 352 -28.66 8.08 11.77
N HIS A 353 -28.31 8.06 10.50
CA HIS A 353 -29.26 7.98 9.37
C HIS A 353 -30.04 6.66 9.38
N GLY A 354 -29.40 5.57 9.79
CA GLY A 354 -29.87 4.21 9.59
C GLY A 354 -29.59 3.69 8.17
N PRO A 355 -30.10 2.52 7.81
CA PRO A 355 -29.81 1.90 6.52
C PRO A 355 -30.25 2.76 5.34
N LEU A 356 -29.33 2.94 4.39
CA LEU A 356 -29.61 3.46 3.05
C LEU A 356 -30.27 2.37 2.19
N ARG A 357 -30.67 2.66 0.97
CA ARG A 357 -31.22 1.63 0.06
C ARG A 357 -30.10 0.67 -0.41
N ARG A 358 -28.94 1.22 -0.83
CA ARG A 358 -27.74 0.47 -1.20
C ARG A 358 -26.86 0.22 0.01
N SER A 359 -26.08 -0.84 -0.05
CA SER A 359 -25.06 -1.11 0.96
C SER A 359 -23.84 -0.18 0.77
N VAL A 360 -23.16 0.08 1.88
CA VAL A 360 -21.92 0.87 1.89
C VAL A 360 -20.82 0.03 2.53
N MET A 361 -19.65 -0.01 1.90
CA MET A 361 -18.42 -0.53 2.45
C MET A 361 -17.52 0.65 2.81
N LEU A 362 -17.13 0.78 4.07
CA LEU A 362 -16.06 1.67 4.51
C LEU A 362 -14.77 0.86 4.56
N MET A 363 -13.75 1.32 3.89
CA MET A 363 -12.48 0.63 3.77
C MET A 363 -11.31 1.55 4.10
N TRP A 364 -10.63 1.26 5.20
CA TRP A 364 -9.33 1.85 5.49
C TRP A 364 -8.25 0.91 4.98
N VAL A 365 -7.52 1.35 3.98
CA VAL A 365 -6.46 0.54 3.36
C VAL A 365 -5.10 0.89 3.93
N SER A 366 -4.17 -0.07 3.90
CA SER A 366 -2.79 0.10 4.33
C SER A 366 -1.81 -0.08 3.17
N GLY A 367 -0.56 0.33 3.36
CA GLY A 367 0.46 0.20 2.32
C GLY A 367 0.22 1.08 1.10
N GLU A 368 -0.53 2.17 1.25
CA GLU A 368 -0.66 3.21 0.23
C GLU A 368 0.71 3.80 -0.06
N GLU A 369 1.41 4.23 0.99
CA GLU A 369 2.73 4.85 0.99
C GLU A 369 3.85 3.94 0.45
N LYS A 370 3.58 2.66 0.33
CA LYS A 370 4.49 1.63 -0.21
C LYS A 370 4.19 1.26 -1.66
N GLY A 371 3.13 1.81 -2.24
CA GLY A 371 2.70 1.58 -3.62
C GLY A 371 1.28 1.04 -3.75
N LEU A 372 0.33 1.61 -3.00
CA LEU A 372 -1.12 1.33 -3.08
C LEU A 372 -1.44 -0.15 -2.79
N PHE A 373 -0.69 -0.81 -1.89
CA PHE A 373 -0.74 -2.28 -1.78
C PHE A 373 -2.05 -2.80 -1.20
N GLY A 374 -2.64 -2.10 -0.23
CA GLY A 374 -3.88 -2.54 0.39
C GLY A 374 -5.08 -2.49 -0.55
N SER A 375 -5.24 -1.39 -1.28
CA SER A 375 -6.28 -1.27 -2.31
C SER A 375 -6.03 -2.22 -3.48
N LYS A 376 -4.76 -2.42 -3.87
CA LYS A 376 -4.39 -3.42 -4.89
C LYS A 376 -4.80 -4.82 -4.46
N ALA A 377 -4.45 -5.22 -3.24
CA ALA A 377 -4.78 -6.55 -2.71
C ALA A 377 -6.30 -6.79 -2.73
N TRP A 378 -7.07 -5.81 -2.25
CA TRP A 378 -8.51 -5.96 -2.20
C TRP A 378 -9.14 -5.96 -3.60
N THR A 379 -8.71 -5.09 -4.50
CA THR A 379 -9.27 -5.00 -5.86
C THR A 379 -8.90 -6.16 -6.77
N GLU A 380 -7.78 -6.85 -6.51
CA GLU A 380 -7.41 -8.10 -7.20
C GLU A 380 -8.19 -9.31 -6.68
N LYS A 381 -8.59 -9.31 -5.39
CA LYS A 381 -9.38 -10.37 -4.75
C LYS A 381 -10.48 -9.75 -3.87
N PRO A 382 -11.48 -9.08 -4.48
CA PRO A 382 -12.51 -8.40 -3.72
C PRO A 382 -13.35 -9.39 -2.93
N TRP A 383 -13.65 -9.02 -1.69
CA TRP A 383 -14.59 -9.74 -0.87
C TRP A 383 -15.68 -8.79 -0.37
N LEU A 384 -16.92 -9.19 -0.55
CA LEU A 384 -18.11 -8.47 -0.10
C LEU A 384 -19.11 -9.45 0.50
N PRO A 385 -19.86 -9.07 1.56
CA PRO A 385 -20.87 -9.93 2.14
C PRO A 385 -21.96 -10.32 1.15
N GLY A 386 -22.37 -11.59 1.16
CA GLY A 386 -23.46 -12.12 0.33
C GLY A 386 -23.13 -12.13 -1.16
N GLN A 387 -24.03 -11.59 -1.99
CA GLN A 387 -23.89 -11.46 -3.44
C GLN A 387 -23.46 -10.02 -3.84
N GLY A 388 -22.88 -9.28 -2.89
CA GLY A 388 -22.49 -7.88 -3.10
C GLY A 388 -21.51 -7.70 -4.26
N ARG A 389 -21.70 -6.62 -5.03
CA ARG A 389 -20.76 -6.15 -6.05
C ARG A 389 -20.45 -4.66 -5.85
N ALA A 390 -19.20 -4.29 -5.91
CA ALA A 390 -18.83 -2.89 -5.89
C ALA A 390 -19.34 -2.18 -7.16
N VAL A 391 -20.03 -1.06 -6.98
CA VAL A 391 -20.61 -0.29 -8.10
C VAL A 391 -19.87 1.01 -8.35
N CYS A 392 -19.23 1.59 -7.35
CA CYS A 392 -18.34 2.74 -7.48
C CYS A 392 -17.40 2.83 -6.27
N ASN A 393 -16.34 3.63 -6.39
CA ASN A 393 -15.46 3.96 -5.28
C ASN A 393 -15.30 5.48 -5.15
N LEU A 394 -15.43 5.96 -3.92
CA LEU A 394 -15.05 7.33 -3.54
C LEU A 394 -13.87 7.25 -2.57
N ASN A 395 -12.72 7.74 -3.01
CA ASN A 395 -11.49 7.79 -2.24
C ASN A 395 -11.27 9.18 -1.64
N ILE A 396 -10.77 9.24 -0.41
CA ILE A 396 -10.56 10.48 0.34
C ILE A 396 -9.14 10.47 0.88
N ASP A 397 -8.36 11.48 0.48
CA ASP A 397 -6.97 11.55 0.85
C ASP A 397 -6.53 13.01 0.94
N MET A 398 -5.91 13.38 2.09
CA MET A 398 -5.42 14.74 2.37
C MET A 398 -6.46 15.82 2.12
N VAL A 399 -7.44 15.96 3.01
CA VAL A 399 -8.56 16.91 2.87
C VAL A 399 -8.64 17.96 4.00
N GLY A 400 -7.61 18.06 4.84
CA GLY A 400 -7.57 18.92 6.01
C GLY A 400 -6.66 20.15 5.91
N ARG A 401 -6.02 20.42 4.76
CA ARG A 401 -5.06 21.52 4.61
C ARG A 401 -5.37 22.43 3.42
N ASN A 402 -4.49 23.41 3.21
CA ASN A 402 -4.64 24.47 2.20
C ASN A 402 -5.84 25.38 2.44
N ALA A 403 -6.28 26.18 1.44
CA ALA A 403 -7.37 27.12 1.63
C ALA A 403 -8.68 26.42 2.03
N PRO A 404 -9.49 26.98 2.94
CA PRO A 404 -10.71 26.34 3.44
C PRO A 404 -11.70 25.94 2.35
N GLU A 405 -11.79 26.70 1.26
CA GLU A 405 -12.68 26.44 0.12
C GLU A 405 -12.05 25.57 -0.97
N LYS A 406 -10.75 25.26 -0.87
CA LYS A 406 -10.04 24.48 -1.89
C LYS A 406 -10.29 22.99 -1.69
N LEU A 407 -11.04 22.39 -2.61
CA LEU A 407 -11.18 20.95 -2.73
C LEU A 407 -11.03 20.57 -4.19
N MET A 408 -10.33 19.48 -4.44
CA MET A 408 -9.99 18.99 -5.76
C MET A 408 -10.62 17.63 -6.00
N ILE A 409 -10.79 17.29 -7.28
CA ILE A 409 -11.37 16.00 -7.68
C ILE A 409 -10.70 15.47 -8.95
N THR A 410 -10.62 14.16 -9.06
CA THR A 410 -10.32 13.43 -10.30
C THR A 410 -11.21 12.17 -10.38
N PRO A 411 -11.59 11.71 -11.58
CA PRO A 411 -11.32 12.27 -12.91
C PRO A 411 -12.18 13.49 -13.21
N THR A 412 -11.62 14.50 -13.86
CA THR A 412 -12.42 15.63 -14.36
C THR A 412 -12.94 15.38 -15.78
N ALA A 413 -13.81 16.28 -16.31
CA ALA A 413 -14.32 16.20 -17.67
C ALA A 413 -13.23 16.20 -18.78
N LYS A 414 -11.96 16.41 -18.41
CA LYS A 414 -10.80 16.30 -19.31
C LYS A 414 -10.30 14.87 -19.48
N ARG A 415 -10.75 13.95 -18.66
CA ARG A 415 -10.36 12.54 -18.70
C ARG A 415 -11.48 11.66 -19.26
N ALA A 416 -11.09 10.58 -19.92
CA ALA A 416 -12.04 9.59 -20.45
C ALA A 416 -12.84 8.88 -19.34
N GLU A 417 -12.29 8.82 -18.14
CA GLU A 417 -12.91 8.19 -16.97
C GLU A 417 -13.91 9.08 -16.24
N TYR A 418 -14.17 10.33 -16.70
CA TYR A 418 -15.18 11.21 -16.12
C TYR A 418 -16.55 10.50 -16.05
N ASN A 419 -17.21 10.62 -14.91
CA ASN A 419 -18.39 9.81 -14.61
C ASN A 419 -19.41 10.56 -13.74
N GLY A 420 -20.59 9.95 -13.56
CA GLY A 420 -21.69 10.56 -12.81
C GLY A 420 -21.42 10.72 -11.31
N LEU A 421 -20.49 9.96 -10.71
CA LEU A 421 -20.09 10.14 -9.31
C LEU A 421 -19.36 11.46 -9.12
N VAL A 422 -18.46 11.81 -10.05
CA VAL A 422 -17.77 13.11 -10.06
C VAL A 422 -18.77 14.25 -10.29
N LYS A 423 -19.67 14.09 -11.27
CA LYS A 423 -20.72 15.08 -11.54
C LYS A 423 -21.59 15.35 -10.30
N LEU A 424 -21.94 14.29 -9.57
CA LEU A 424 -22.69 14.41 -8.32
C LEU A 424 -21.90 15.19 -7.25
N ALA A 425 -20.60 14.94 -7.13
CA ALA A 425 -19.75 15.68 -6.21
C ALA A 425 -19.70 17.17 -6.59
N GLU A 426 -19.50 17.51 -7.88
CA GLU A 426 -19.49 18.88 -8.39
C GLU A 426 -20.80 19.61 -8.10
N ASP A 427 -21.94 18.95 -8.25
CA ASP A 427 -23.27 19.52 -8.00
C ASP A 427 -23.56 19.78 -6.52
N LEU A 428 -23.02 18.93 -5.62
CA LEU A 428 -23.28 19.00 -4.19
C LEU A 428 -22.25 19.80 -3.39
N ALA A 429 -21.02 19.95 -3.90
CA ALA A 429 -19.92 20.61 -3.22
C ALA A 429 -20.25 22.06 -2.77
N PRO A 430 -20.97 22.88 -3.58
CA PRO A 430 -21.36 24.24 -3.16
C PRO A 430 -22.21 24.27 -1.89
N LEU A 431 -23.00 23.23 -1.61
CA LEU A 431 -23.83 23.13 -0.40
C LEU A 431 -23.00 23.01 0.89
N GLU A 432 -21.74 22.60 0.75
CA GLU A 432 -20.81 22.44 1.87
C GLU A 432 -19.63 23.44 1.80
N GLY A 433 -19.82 24.55 1.06
CA GLY A 433 -18.86 25.65 1.02
C GLY A 433 -17.64 25.42 0.11
N PHE A 434 -17.75 24.50 -0.84
CA PHE A 434 -16.77 24.30 -1.92
C PHE A 434 -17.40 24.79 -3.24
N PRO A 435 -17.22 26.05 -3.61
CA PRO A 435 -17.95 26.65 -4.75
C PRO A 435 -17.61 25.98 -6.08
N LYS A 436 -16.43 25.36 -6.16
CA LYS A 436 -15.96 24.62 -7.33
C LYS A 436 -14.96 23.56 -6.86
N LEU A 437 -15.04 22.37 -7.46
CA LEU A 437 -13.99 21.36 -7.33
C LEU A 437 -12.92 21.60 -8.41
N GLU A 438 -11.68 21.73 -7.98
CA GLU A 438 -10.54 21.89 -8.88
C GLU A 438 -10.05 20.54 -9.40
N SER A 439 -9.32 20.55 -10.52
CA SER A 439 -8.76 19.31 -11.08
C SER A 439 -7.54 18.84 -10.31
N CYS A 440 -7.52 17.57 -9.90
CA CYS A 440 -6.31 16.87 -9.48
C CYS A 440 -5.94 15.69 -10.42
N ASP A 441 -6.25 15.79 -11.71
CA ASP A 441 -5.99 14.74 -12.70
C ASP A 441 -4.51 14.34 -12.82
N THR A 442 -3.58 15.23 -12.45
CA THR A 442 -2.14 14.92 -12.35
C THR A 442 -1.81 13.90 -11.26
N TYR A 443 -2.73 13.69 -10.31
CA TYR A 443 -2.61 12.73 -9.21
C TYR A 443 -3.42 11.44 -9.45
N TRP A 444 -3.90 11.20 -10.68
CA TRP A 444 -4.75 10.04 -11.02
C TRP A 444 -4.19 8.69 -10.57
N ASP A 445 -2.88 8.50 -10.66
CA ASP A 445 -2.22 7.24 -10.27
C ASP A 445 -1.58 7.30 -8.87
N ARG A 446 -1.89 8.34 -8.07
CA ARG A 446 -1.17 8.65 -6.83
C ARG A 446 -1.94 8.31 -5.56
N SER A 447 -3.17 7.76 -5.63
CA SER A 447 -3.91 7.28 -4.48
C SER A 447 -4.79 6.07 -4.82
N ASP A 448 -5.46 5.49 -3.86
CA ASP A 448 -6.09 4.17 -3.88
C ASP A 448 -7.19 3.99 -4.93
N HIS A 449 -7.93 5.06 -5.31
CA HIS A 449 -8.94 5.02 -6.37
C HIS A 449 -8.41 4.42 -7.69
N ALA A 450 -7.11 4.61 -7.97
CA ALA A 450 -6.49 4.10 -9.18
C ALA A 450 -6.62 2.57 -9.32
N ASN A 451 -6.50 1.82 -8.23
CA ASN A 451 -6.66 0.37 -8.25
C ASN A 451 -8.12 -0.05 -8.48
N PHE A 452 -9.09 0.66 -7.91
CA PHE A 452 -10.51 0.40 -8.18
C PHE A 452 -10.86 0.65 -9.66
N ALA A 453 -10.41 1.77 -10.22
CA ALA A 453 -10.60 2.06 -11.64
C ALA A 453 -9.90 1.03 -12.53
N ARG A 454 -8.67 0.66 -12.23
CA ARG A 454 -7.84 -0.23 -13.05
C ARG A 454 -8.30 -1.68 -12.98
N ASN A 455 -8.55 -2.21 -11.80
CA ASN A 455 -8.79 -3.64 -11.58
C ASN A 455 -10.26 -4.00 -11.68
N LEU A 456 -11.18 -3.17 -11.14
CA LEU A 456 -12.61 -3.44 -11.13
C LEU A 456 -13.37 -2.75 -12.27
N LYS A 457 -12.77 -1.78 -12.96
CA LYS A 457 -13.39 -1.02 -14.05
C LYS A 457 -14.70 -0.34 -13.63
N ILE A 458 -14.79 0.10 -12.38
CA ILE A 458 -15.94 0.82 -11.85
C ILE A 458 -15.69 2.33 -11.84
N PRO A 459 -16.74 3.17 -11.88
CA PRO A 459 -16.62 4.60 -11.65
C PRO A 459 -15.94 4.92 -10.32
N VAL A 460 -15.02 5.87 -10.36
CA VAL A 460 -14.30 6.34 -9.17
C VAL A 460 -14.36 7.86 -9.08
N ALA A 461 -14.25 8.38 -7.85
CA ALA A 461 -13.94 9.78 -7.59
C ALA A 461 -12.90 9.85 -6.47
N PHE A 462 -11.96 10.75 -6.59
CA PHE A 462 -10.93 11.01 -5.60
C PHE A 462 -11.00 12.46 -5.14
N LEU A 463 -11.27 12.66 -3.83
CA LEU A 463 -11.29 13.96 -3.19
C LEU A 463 -9.94 14.23 -2.51
N PHE A 464 -9.38 15.40 -2.80
CA PHE A 464 -8.04 15.80 -2.39
C PHE A 464 -7.99 17.32 -2.17
N SER A 465 -7.10 17.84 -1.34
CA SER A 465 -6.95 19.29 -1.17
C SER A 465 -5.57 19.84 -1.54
N ASP A 466 -4.82 19.08 -2.34
CA ASP A 466 -3.45 19.35 -2.80
C ASP A 466 -2.37 19.09 -1.73
N ILE A 467 -1.14 18.88 -2.19
CA ILE A 467 0.02 18.80 -1.30
C ILE A 467 0.32 20.15 -0.67
N HIS A 468 0.92 20.11 0.51
CA HIS A 468 1.31 21.29 1.28
C HIS A 468 2.76 21.19 1.75
N GLN A 469 3.28 22.27 2.35
CA GLN A 469 4.68 22.35 2.76
C GLN A 469 5.13 21.28 3.77
N ASP A 470 4.19 20.70 4.53
CA ASP A 470 4.46 19.67 5.54
C ASP A 470 4.30 18.24 5.02
N TYR A 471 3.92 18.05 3.74
CA TYR A 471 3.72 16.73 3.13
C TYR A 471 4.96 15.82 3.34
N HIS A 472 4.75 14.62 3.89
CA HIS A 472 5.79 13.65 4.25
C HIS A 472 6.87 14.21 5.17
N LYS A 473 6.54 15.17 6.05
CA LYS A 473 7.46 15.74 7.04
C LYS A 473 6.97 15.49 8.47
N PRO A 474 7.90 15.55 9.45
CA PRO A 474 7.54 15.45 10.88
C PRO A 474 6.60 16.55 11.35
N THR A 475 6.39 17.57 10.53
CA THR A 475 5.55 18.74 10.85
C THR A 475 4.12 18.63 10.31
N ASP A 476 3.70 17.49 9.76
CA ASP A 476 2.29 17.22 9.44
C ASP A 476 1.54 16.76 10.69
N ASP A 477 1.24 17.73 11.55
CA ASP A 477 0.71 17.54 12.89
C ASP A 477 -0.76 17.93 13.04
N PRO A 478 -1.47 17.38 14.03
CA PRO A 478 -2.90 17.63 14.27
C PRO A 478 -3.27 19.10 14.47
N ASP A 479 -2.40 19.91 15.06
CA ASP A 479 -2.65 21.33 15.33
C ASP A 479 -2.76 22.21 14.08
N LYS A 480 -2.34 21.69 12.92
CA LYS A 480 -2.38 22.38 11.62
C LYS A 480 -3.59 22.06 10.77
N ILE A 481 -4.44 21.15 11.21
CA ILE A 481 -5.61 20.69 10.44
C ILE A 481 -6.75 21.72 10.51
N ASP A 482 -7.34 22.04 9.37
CA ASP A 482 -8.64 22.71 9.26
C ASP A 482 -9.76 21.69 9.51
N TYR A 483 -10.12 21.53 10.77
CA TYR A 483 -11.15 20.59 11.21
C TYR A 483 -12.54 20.89 10.64
N ASP A 484 -12.86 22.18 10.40
CA ASP A 484 -14.11 22.55 9.77
C ASP A 484 -14.17 22.10 8.32
N LYS A 485 -13.06 22.20 7.60
CA LYS A 485 -12.93 21.69 6.24
C LYS A 485 -13.13 20.17 6.19
N VAL A 486 -12.48 19.41 7.08
CA VAL A 486 -12.67 17.95 7.19
C VAL A 486 -14.14 17.62 7.45
N ARG A 487 -14.81 18.34 8.36
CA ARG A 487 -16.24 18.21 8.65
C ARG A 487 -17.09 18.45 7.40
N ARG A 488 -16.81 19.51 6.65
CA ARG A 488 -17.55 19.85 5.40
C ARG A 488 -17.34 18.80 4.31
N VAL A 489 -16.14 18.23 4.19
CA VAL A 489 -15.89 17.10 3.28
C VAL A 489 -16.69 15.86 3.70
N ALA A 490 -16.73 15.52 4.99
CA ALA A 490 -17.55 14.42 5.48
C ALA A 490 -19.05 14.62 5.17
N ARG A 491 -19.55 15.85 5.35
CA ARG A 491 -20.94 16.21 5.01
C ARG A 491 -21.21 16.09 3.49
N LEU A 492 -20.27 16.52 2.65
CA LEU A 492 -20.34 16.34 1.20
C LEU A 492 -20.46 14.84 0.85
N VAL A 493 -19.62 14.00 1.43
CA VAL A 493 -19.66 12.53 1.22
C VAL A 493 -21.01 11.94 1.62
N VAL A 494 -21.58 12.35 2.77
CA VAL A 494 -22.91 11.90 3.20
C VAL A 494 -24.02 12.34 2.23
N ARG A 495 -23.95 13.57 1.71
CA ARG A 495 -24.88 14.03 0.65
C ARG A 495 -24.73 13.21 -0.63
N MET A 496 -23.50 12.89 -1.04
CA MET A 496 -23.24 12.04 -2.19
C MET A 496 -23.84 10.64 -1.97
N LEU A 497 -23.63 10.03 -0.81
CA LEU A 497 -24.24 8.74 -0.46
C LEU A 497 -25.76 8.78 -0.56
N ASN A 498 -26.39 9.85 -0.08
CA ASN A 498 -27.84 10.03 -0.20
C ASN A 498 -28.27 10.19 -1.67
N GLY A 499 -27.53 10.93 -2.49
CA GLY A 499 -27.79 11.11 -3.92
C GLY A 499 -27.65 9.81 -4.74
N LEU A 500 -26.85 8.87 -4.26
CA LEU A 500 -26.64 7.56 -4.90
C LEU A 500 -27.74 6.52 -4.56
N GLN A 501 -28.89 6.94 -4.01
CA GLN A 501 -29.98 6.01 -3.61
C GLN A 501 -31.11 5.91 -4.63
N GLU A 502 -30.98 6.50 -5.81
CA GLU A 502 -31.96 6.38 -6.90
C GLU A 502 -32.03 4.97 -7.47
N ASP A 503 -33.18 4.59 -8.11
CA ASP A 503 -33.40 3.26 -8.68
C ASP A 503 -32.36 2.89 -9.75
N LYS A 504 -31.92 3.86 -10.54
CA LYS A 504 -30.83 3.70 -11.51
C LYS A 504 -29.69 4.66 -11.16
N LEU A 505 -28.53 4.09 -10.90
CA LEU A 505 -27.30 4.86 -10.76
C LEU A 505 -26.93 5.48 -12.12
N LYS A 506 -26.73 6.78 -12.12
CA LYS A 506 -26.17 7.53 -13.26
C LYS A 506 -24.68 7.73 -12.95
N LEU A 507 -23.87 6.71 -13.17
CA LEU A 507 -22.45 6.73 -12.91
C LEU A 507 -21.64 6.74 -14.20
#